data_9624f1707a76bfafcfabc99af610dedc
#
_entry.id   9624f1707a76bfafcfabc99af610dedc
#
_cell.length_a   1.000
_cell.length_b   1.000
_cell.length_c   1.000
_cell.angle_alpha   90.00
_cell.angle_beta   90.00
_cell.angle_gamma   90.00
#
_symmetry.space_group_name_H-M   'P 1'
#
loop_
_entity.id
_entity.type
_entity.pdbx_description
1 polymer ?
#
loop_
_entity_poly.entity_id
_entity_poly.type
_entity_poly.pdbx_seq_one_letter_code
_entity_poly.pdbx_strand_id
1 'polypeptide(L)'
;MKDGYIDFDEYIRQGEPGKQEKATLWRTAIGLQDVDGLKTSEYLKETARKHIEGEIDIDRARELIKTYYRSKQSREGGDDRMQEADKVSANITKILSSESLDFSSQGIISLHRRIFDGVFKHSGKLRDYDITKKEWVLGYDTVLYLNWEDLHRALDYDIGQERNFSYKGISSDDLMSHITQFVSGIWQIHPFCEGNTRTTAVFTILYLRDLGFRVNNDMFANHSWYFRNALVRANYRNVVKGVDYTPIYLERFFRNLLLGEQWDLRNRYLHINPSPQWCTQPNLAAQSNESEDADNPPTSTRQVPDKLHTDNANVKQLVSAINGRQLSVKEMLSEMGLKDRESFLKLYLSPAIGEGFVRMLHPESPRHPRQKYLLTTKGLALSNELKSEEQ
;
A
#
# COMPACT_ATOMS: atom_id res chain seq x y z
N MET A 1 37.81 -17.29 16.05
CA MET A 1 36.65 -17.78 15.25
C MET A 1 35.81 -16.56 14.98
N LYS A 2 35.70 -16.14 13.72
CA LYS A 2 34.86 -14.98 13.35
C LYS A 2 33.43 -15.37 13.59
N ASP A 3 32.71 -14.56 14.36
CA ASP A 3 31.28 -14.71 14.64
C ASP A 3 30.52 -14.97 13.33
N GLY A 4 29.61 -15.93 13.36
CA GLY A 4 28.88 -16.44 12.20
C GLY A 4 27.86 -15.48 11.62
N TYR A 5 28.28 -14.24 11.34
CA TYR A 5 27.47 -13.28 10.62
C TYR A 5 27.39 -13.72 9.14
N ILE A 6 26.21 -14.11 8.71
CA ILE A 6 25.95 -14.42 7.30
C ILE A 6 25.87 -13.11 6.55
N ASP A 7 26.87 -12.85 5.74
CA ASP A 7 26.87 -11.73 4.82
C ASP A 7 26.19 -12.14 3.52
N PHE A 8 24.87 -11.90 3.44
CA PHE A 8 24.10 -12.10 2.20
C PHE A 8 24.66 -11.26 1.06
N ASP A 9 25.29 -10.12 1.35
CA ASP A 9 25.90 -9.24 0.35
C ASP A 9 27.13 -9.90 -0.28
N GLU A 10 27.86 -10.76 0.44
CA GLU A 10 28.95 -11.54 -0.12
C GLU A 10 28.43 -12.55 -1.14
N TYR A 11 27.36 -13.29 -0.82
CA TYR A 11 26.73 -14.18 -1.80
C TYR A 11 26.21 -13.48 -3.04
N ILE A 12 25.63 -12.29 -2.86
CA ILE A 12 25.09 -11.49 -3.98
C ILE A 12 26.23 -10.97 -4.87
N ARG A 13 27.38 -10.61 -4.30
CA ARG A 13 28.52 -10.08 -5.06
C ARG A 13 29.38 -11.16 -5.72
N GLN A 14 29.56 -12.30 -5.07
CA GLN A 14 30.58 -13.29 -5.44
C GLN A 14 30.02 -14.66 -5.72
N GLY A 15 28.74 -14.92 -5.40
CA GLY A 15 28.10 -16.22 -5.55
C GLY A 15 27.83 -16.59 -7.02
N GLU A 16 27.68 -17.87 -7.24
CA GLU A 16 27.13 -18.41 -8.50
C GLU A 16 25.69 -17.88 -8.71
N PRO A 17 25.22 -17.72 -9.97
CA PRO A 17 23.92 -17.12 -10.25
C PRO A 17 22.75 -17.68 -9.43
N GLY A 18 22.67 -19.00 -9.25
CA GLY A 18 21.62 -19.63 -8.44
C GLY A 18 21.74 -19.36 -6.95
N LYS A 19 22.96 -19.16 -6.43
CA LYS A 19 23.21 -18.76 -5.04
C LYS A 19 22.90 -17.29 -4.82
N GLN A 20 23.24 -16.43 -5.79
CA GLN A 20 22.91 -15.01 -5.77
C GLN A 20 21.40 -14.79 -5.72
N GLU A 21 20.66 -15.51 -6.56
CA GLU A 21 19.19 -15.44 -6.59
C GLU A 21 18.60 -15.81 -5.23
N LYS A 22 18.98 -16.98 -4.68
CA LYS A 22 18.49 -17.43 -3.37
C LYS A 22 18.85 -16.45 -2.26
N ALA A 23 20.07 -15.92 -2.25
CA ALA A 23 20.52 -14.94 -1.27
C ALA A 23 19.69 -13.64 -1.34
N THR A 24 19.40 -13.17 -2.55
CA THR A 24 18.54 -12.00 -2.79
C THR A 24 17.12 -12.24 -2.26
N LEU A 25 16.54 -13.43 -2.50
CA LEU A 25 15.21 -13.76 -2.00
C LEU A 25 15.16 -13.77 -0.46
N TRP A 26 16.14 -14.40 0.20
CA TRP A 26 16.24 -14.40 1.66
C TRP A 26 16.46 -13.00 2.23
N ARG A 27 17.35 -12.21 1.63
CA ARG A 27 17.59 -10.83 2.07
C ARG A 27 16.32 -9.98 1.99
N THR A 28 15.57 -10.10 0.91
CA THR A 28 14.28 -9.42 0.76
C THR A 28 13.28 -9.87 1.82
N ALA A 29 13.13 -11.17 2.00
CA ALA A 29 12.17 -11.73 2.94
C ALA A 29 12.48 -11.34 4.40
N ILE A 30 13.75 -11.31 4.77
CA ILE A 30 14.23 -10.86 6.09
C ILE A 30 14.03 -9.35 6.26
N GLY A 31 14.42 -8.54 5.26
CA GLY A 31 14.30 -7.09 5.31
C GLY A 31 12.84 -6.62 5.39
N LEU A 32 11.90 -7.36 4.81
CA LEU A 32 10.48 -7.06 4.93
C LEU A 32 9.93 -7.21 6.36
N GLN A 33 10.64 -7.87 7.28
CA GLN A 33 10.21 -7.96 8.67
C GLN A 33 10.37 -6.62 9.42
N ASP A 34 11.26 -5.75 8.97
CA ASP A 34 11.47 -4.42 9.55
C ASP A 34 10.23 -3.53 9.42
N VAL A 35 9.33 -3.81 8.49
CA VAL A 35 8.02 -3.12 8.35
C VAL A 35 7.24 -3.10 9.66
N ASP A 36 7.31 -4.18 10.43
CA ASP A 36 6.63 -4.33 11.72
C ASP A 36 7.63 -4.34 12.89
N GLY A 37 8.89 -3.93 12.65
CA GLY A 37 9.96 -3.88 13.64
C GLY A 37 10.33 -5.26 14.20
N LEU A 38 10.20 -6.30 13.37
CA LEU A 38 10.53 -7.67 13.72
C LEU A 38 11.98 -7.98 13.35
N LYS A 39 12.61 -8.84 14.14
CA LYS A 39 13.98 -9.32 13.89
C LYS A 39 14.00 -10.84 13.78
N THR A 40 14.79 -11.33 12.86
CA THR A 40 14.99 -12.75 12.63
C THR A 40 16.08 -13.35 13.54
N SER A 41 15.98 -14.65 13.81
CA SER A 41 16.96 -15.37 14.63
C SER A 41 18.22 -15.74 13.85
N GLU A 42 19.29 -16.03 14.57
CA GLU A 42 20.51 -16.63 13.98
C GLU A 42 20.24 -18.04 13.41
N TYR A 43 19.30 -18.78 14.00
CA TYR A 43 18.88 -20.07 13.47
C TYR A 43 18.27 -19.97 12.06
N LEU A 44 17.45 -18.94 11.83
CA LEU A 44 16.93 -18.67 10.48
C LEU A 44 18.07 -18.40 9.51
N LYS A 45 19.02 -17.53 9.88
CA LYS A 45 20.13 -17.14 9.00
C LYS A 45 20.97 -18.37 8.63
N GLU A 46 21.30 -19.21 9.59
CA GLU A 46 22.03 -20.46 9.31
C GLU A 46 21.22 -21.42 8.43
N THR A 47 19.90 -21.50 8.63
CA THR A 47 19.03 -22.31 7.77
C THR A 47 18.96 -21.74 6.34
N ALA A 48 18.93 -20.41 6.21
CA ALA A 48 19.00 -19.72 4.92
C ALA A 48 20.32 -20.02 4.20
N ARG A 49 21.45 -19.97 4.92
CA ARG A 49 22.77 -20.34 4.36
C ARG A 49 22.74 -21.74 3.76
N LYS A 50 22.22 -22.74 4.50
CA LYS A 50 22.12 -24.11 4.00
C LYS A 50 21.30 -24.22 2.73
N HIS A 51 20.22 -23.45 2.62
CA HIS A 51 19.41 -23.39 1.41
C HIS A 51 20.16 -22.72 0.25
N ILE A 52 20.86 -21.61 0.51
CA ILE A 52 21.68 -20.90 -0.49
C ILE A 52 22.76 -21.83 -1.03
N GLU A 53 23.47 -22.54 -0.17
CA GLU A 53 24.52 -23.50 -0.53
C GLU A 53 23.98 -24.76 -1.25
N GLY A 54 22.67 -24.99 -1.21
CA GLY A 54 22.05 -26.14 -1.85
C GLY A 54 22.09 -27.42 -0.99
N GLU A 55 22.44 -27.31 0.28
CA GLU A 55 22.43 -28.42 1.24
C GLU A 55 21.00 -28.89 1.53
N ILE A 56 20.04 -27.98 1.45
CA ILE A 56 18.61 -28.23 1.63
C ILE A 56 17.80 -27.44 0.62
N ASP A 57 16.59 -27.90 0.31
CA ASP A 57 15.61 -27.11 -0.44
C ASP A 57 14.80 -26.16 0.46
N ILE A 58 13.98 -25.30 -0.13
CA ILE A 58 13.20 -24.32 0.61
C ILE A 58 12.11 -24.96 1.49
N ASP A 59 11.55 -26.12 1.07
CA ASP A 59 10.54 -26.80 1.85
C ASP A 59 11.16 -27.44 3.10
N ARG A 60 12.35 -27.98 2.98
CA ARG A 60 13.12 -28.48 4.11
C ARG A 60 13.54 -27.35 5.06
N ALA A 61 13.93 -26.21 4.54
CA ALA A 61 14.22 -25.02 5.35
C ALA A 61 13.00 -24.61 6.19
N ARG A 62 11.82 -24.52 5.58
CA ARG A 62 10.56 -24.22 6.27
C ARG A 62 10.21 -25.22 7.37
N GLU A 63 10.38 -26.52 7.09
CA GLU A 63 10.11 -27.57 8.07
C GLU A 63 11.08 -27.54 9.25
N LEU A 64 12.36 -27.25 9.01
CA LEU A 64 13.37 -27.08 10.07
C LEU A 64 13.00 -25.91 10.99
N ILE A 65 12.62 -24.76 10.46
CA ILE A 65 12.17 -23.59 11.24
C ILE A 65 10.93 -23.94 12.07
N LYS A 66 9.94 -24.60 11.46
CA LYS A 66 8.72 -25.03 12.14
C LYS A 66 9.01 -25.99 13.30
N THR A 67 9.89 -26.95 13.09
CA THR A 67 10.30 -27.95 14.09
C THR A 67 11.09 -27.29 15.22
N TYR A 68 12.00 -26.36 14.91
CA TYR A 68 12.76 -25.59 15.89
C TYR A 68 11.84 -24.90 16.90
N TYR A 69 10.84 -24.16 16.41
CA TYR A 69 9.92 -23.44 17.29
C TYR A 69 8.95 -24.35 18.05
N ARG A 70 8.53 -25.49 17.48
CA ARG A 70 7.75 -26.48 18.22
C ARG A 70 8.53 -27.05 19.43
N SER A 71 9.82 -27.35 19.25
CA SER A 71 10.67 -27.85 20.32
C SER A 71 11.03 -26.79 21.36
N LYS A 72 11.12 -25.50 20.95
CA LYS A 72 11.43 -24.39 21.86
C LYS A 72 10.23 -24.00 22.71
N GLN A 73 9.02 -23.94 22.14
CA GLN A 73 7.78 -23.68 22.90
C GLN A 73 7.52 -24.66 24.02
N SER A 74 8.02 -25.90 23.90
CA SER A 74 7.91 -26.91 24.96
C SER A 74 8.93 -26.74 26.08
N ARG A 75 9.94 -25.88 25.95
CA ARG A 75 11.04 -25.72 26.89
C ARG A 75 11.14 -24.37 27.57
N GLU A 76 10.80 -23.29 26.83
CA GLU A 76 10.92 -21.92 27.30
C GLU A 76 9.76 -21.10 26.67
N GLY A 77 9.14 -20.18 27.38
CA GLY A 77 8.18 -19.25 26.81
C GLY A 77 8.83 -18.51 25.64
N GLY A 78 8.49 -18.88 24.39
CA GLY A 78 9.16 -18.41 23.19
C GLY A 78 8.90 -16.94 22.89
N ASP A 79 9.86 -16.25 22.24
CA ASP A 79 9.66 -14.95 21.63
C ASP A 79 8.79 -15.11 20.39
N ASP A 80 7.48 -14.91 20.54
CA ASP A 80 6.48 -15.04 19.47
C ASP A 80 6.79 -14.13 18.27
N ARG A 81 7.39 -12.96 18.50
CA ARG A 81 7.75 -12.02 17.43
C ARG A 81 8.90 -12.52 16.56
N MET A 82 9.91 -13.12 17.16
CA MET A 82 11.03 -13.73 16.44
C MET A 82 10.58 -14.96 15.65
N GLN A 83 9.71 -15.78 16.27
CA GLN A 83 9.08 -16.93 15.59
C GLN A 83 8.26 -16.49 14.37
N GLU A 84 7.51 -15.41 14.50
CA GLU A 84 6.76 -14.82 13.39
C GLU A 84 7.71 -14.41 12.27
N ALA A 85 8.74 -13.60 12.58
CA ALA A 85 9.71 -13.13 11.62
C ALA A 85 10.37 -14.26 10.83
N ASP A 86 10.79 -15.30 11.52
CA ASP A 86 11.46 -16.46 10.90
C ASP A 86 10.54 -17.24 9.96
N LYS A 87 9.35 -17.57 10.44
CA LYS A 87 8.38 -18.33 9.62
C LYS A 87 7.92 -17.52 8.39
N VAL A 88 7.63 -16.23 8.59
CA VAL A 88 7.21 -15.33 7.50
C VAL A 88 8.33 -15.17 6.48
N SER A 89 9.58 -15.01 6.92
CA SER A 89 10.73 -14.89 6.00
C SER A 89 10.87 -16.13 5.13
N ALA A 90 10.78 -17.33 5.70
CA ALA A 90 10.86 -18.58 4.94
C ALA A 90 9.68 -18.75 3.97
N ASN A 91 8.46 -18.35 4.38
CA ASN A 91 7.28 -18.38 3.52
C ASN A 91 7.41 -17.41 2.34
N ILE A 92 7.85 -16.16 2.60
CA ILE A 92 8.07 -15.15 1.55
C ILE A 92 9.15 -15.63 0.58
N THR A 93 10.27 -16.17 1.07
CA THR A 93 11.32 -16.72 0.21
C THR A 93 10.78 -17.78 -0.74
N LYS A 94 9.94 -18.71 -0.25
CA LYS A 94 9.29 -19.71 -1.09
C LYS A 94 8.35 -19.08 -2.12
N ILE A 95 7.57 -18.09 -1.73
CA ILE A 95 6.63 -17.40 -2.64
C ILE A 95 7.38 -16.67 -3.74
N LEU A 96 8.42 -15.92 -3.39
CA LEU A 96 9.19 -15.14 -4.36
C LEU A 96 10.05 -16.00 -5.31
N SER A 97 10.31 -17.27 -4.95
CA SER A 97 10.97 -18.24 -5.84
C SER A 97 10.03 -18.83 -6.87
N SER A 98 8.70 -18.63 -6.75
CA SER A 98 7.72 -19.04 -7.73
C SER A 98 7.44 -17.90 -8.73
N GLU A 99 7.23 -18.23 -9.99
CA GLU A 99 7.08 -17.23 -11.06
C GLU A 99 5.64 -16.77 -11.31
N SER A 100 4.62 -17.38 -10.67
CA SER A 100 3.22 -17.12 -10.99
C SER A 100 2.50 -16.28 -9.94
N LEU A 101 1.90 -15.16 -10.39
CA LEU A 101 0.95 -14.36 -9.61
C LEU A 101 -0.49 -14.74 -10.02
N ASP A 102 -1.33 -15.07 -9.04
CA ASP A 102 -2.78 -15.04 -9.25
C ASP A 102 -3.27 -13.59 -9.08
N PHE A 103 -3.40 -12.89 -10.20
CA PHE A 103 -3.83 -11.48 -10.23
C PHE A 103 -5.35 -11.37 -10.09
N SER A 104 -5.83 -11.67 -8.89
CA SER A 104 -7.24 -11.59 -8.49
C SER A 104 -7.36 -11.18 -7.02
N SER A 105 -8.55 -10.75 -6.58
CA SER A 105 -8.83 -10.50 -5.17
C SER A 105 -8.61 -11.77 -4.34
N GLN A 106 -9.04 -12.93 -4.86
CA GLN A 106 -8.80 -14.21 -4.22
C GLN A 106 -7.30 -14.57 -4.18
N GLY A 107 -6.54 -14.15 -5.20
CA GLY A 107 -5.07 -14.27 -5.24
C GLY A 107 -4.39 -13.49 -4.12
N ILE A 108 -4.84 -12.26 -3.82
CA ILE A 108 -4.33 -11.46 -2.67
C ILE A 108 -4.65 -12.16 -1.35
N ILE A 109 -5.85 -12.69 -1.20
CA ILE A 109 -6.27 -13.43 0.00
C ILE A 109 -5.43 -14.71 0.17
N SER A 110 -5.20 -15.43 -0.92
CA SER A 110 -4.35 -16.62 -0.94
C SER A 110 -2.88 -16.28 -0.66
N LEU A 111 -2.39 -15.17 -1.19
CA LEU A 111 -1.04 -14.67 -0.93
C LEU A 111 -0.83 -14.40 0.57
N HIS A 112 -1.76 -13.67 1.20
CA HIS A 112 -1.72 -13.45 2.65
C HIS A 112 -1.73 -14.77 3.43
N ARG A 113 -2.59 -15.74 3.04
CA ARG A 113 -2.61 -17.07 3.67
C ARG A 113 -1.26 -17.77 3.59
N ARG A 114 -0.60 -17.72 2.44
CA ARG A 114 0.70 -18.36 2.20
C ARG A 114 1.83 -17.65 2.94
N ILE A 115 1.83 -16.32 3.02
CA ILE A 115 2.83 -15.54 3.75
C ILE A 115 2.77 -15.88 5.25
N PHE A 116 1.57 -15.96 5.82
CA PHE A 116 1.37 -16.15 7.26
C PHE A 116 0.96 -17.58 7.65
N ASP A 117 1.24 -18.56 6.77
CA ASP A 117 1.00 -19.97 7.06
C ASP A 117 1.75 -20.43 8.31
N GLY A 118 1.01 -21.01 9.26
CA GLY A 118 1.56 -21.45 10.54
C GLY A 118 1.96 -20.31 11.51
N VAL A 119 1.53 -19.07 11.23
CA VAL A 119 1.77 -17.88 12.08
C VAL A 119 0.45 -17.40 12.68
N PHE A 120 -0.50 -16.95 11.87
CA PHE A 120 -1.78 -16.46 12.34
C PHE A 120 -2.91 -17.45 12.10
N LYS A 121 -3.81 -17.60 13.09
CA LYS A 121 -5.05 -18.40 12.94
C LYS A 121 -6.01 -17.84 11.89
N HIS A 122 -5.90 -16.54 11.62
CA HIS A 122 -6.72 -15.80 10.66
C HIS A 122 -6.01 -15.57 9.31
N SER A 123 -4.92 -16.28 9.02
CA SER A 123 -4.22 -16.16 7.74
C SER A 123 -5.15 -16.39 6.55
N GLY A 124 -5.21 -15.45 5.62
CA GLY A 124 -6.10 -15.50 4.46
C GLY A 124 -7.58 -15.27 4.78
N LYS A 125 -7.90 -14.65 5.90
CA LYS A 125 -9.26 -14.21 6.24
C LYS A 125 -9.31 -12.69 6.22
N LEU A 126 -10.31 -12.14 5.55
CA LEU A 126 -10.60 -10.71 5.63
C LEU A 126 -11.04 -10.38 7.06
N ARG A 127 -10.70 -9.17 7.52
CA ARG A 127 -11.18 -8.67 8.81
C ARG A 127 -12.69 -8.45 8.76
N ASP A 128 -13.33 -8.57 9.90
CA ASP A 128 -14.77 -8.42 10.11
C ASP A 128 -15.11 -7.24 11.03
N TYR A 129 -14.16 -6.33 11.22
CA TYR A 129 -14.27 -5.09 12.01
C TYR A 129 -13.39 -3.99 11.45
N ASP A 130 -13.72 -2.74 11.77
CA ASP A 130 -12.89 -1.59 11.39
C ASP A 130 -11.66 -1.47 12.28
N ILE A 131 -10.55 -1.10 11.67
CA ILE A 131 -9.25 -0.99 12.35
C ILE A 131 -8.72 0.43 12.30
N THR A 132 -7.94 0.76 13.30
CA THR A 132 -7.20 2.01 13.43
C THR A 132 -5.77 1.69 13.86
N LYS A 133 -4.79 2.24 13.16
CA LYS A 133 -3.37 2.06 13.50
C LYS A 133 -2.71 3.42 13.66
N LYS A 134 -2.04 3.62 14.79
CA LYS A 134 -1.23 4.82 15.03
C LYS A 134 0.07 4.73 14.24
N GLU A 135 0.28 5.71 13.36
CA GLU A 135 1.44 5.75 12.49
C GLU A 135 2.46 6.80 12.96
N TRP A 136 3.71 6.36 13.19
CA TRP A 136 4.78 7.24 13.65
C TRP A 136 4.96 8.45 12.72
N VAL A 137 4.96 8.24 11.41
CA VAL A 137 5.17 9.29 10.40
C VAL A 137 4.07 10.35 10.41
N LEU A 138 2.91 10.06 11.01
CA LEU A 138 1.77 10.97 11.19
C LEU A 138 1.71 11.59 12.59
N GLY A 139 2.79 11.49 13.37
CA GLY A 139 2.75 11.93 14.78
C GLY A 139 1.72 11.16 15.61
N TYR A 140 1.60 9.85 15.32
CA TYR A 140 0.66 8.90 15.95
C TYR A 140 -0.83 9.11 15.59
N ASP A 141 -1.11 9.87 14.52
CA ASP A 141 -2.42 9.86 13.88
C ASP A 141 -2.59 8.61 12.99
N THR A 142 -3.76 8.40 12.42
CA THR A 142 -4.14 7.20 11.66
C THR A 142 -4.53 7.53 10.23
N VAL A 143 -4.32 6.58 9.33
CA VAL A 143 -4.94 6.58 7.99
C VAL A 143 -6.39 6.10 8.11
N LEU A 144 -7.27 6.67 7.31
CA LEU A 144 -8.64 6.17 7.17
C LEU A 144 -8.62 4.93 6.26
N TYR A 145 -8.71 3.75 6.88
CA TYR A 145 -8.84 2.49 6.15
C TYR A 145 -10.28 2.25 5.71
N LEU A 146 -10.45 1.35 4.71
CA LEU A 146 -11.77 1.03 4.20
C LEU A 146 -12.63 0.34 5.28
N ASN A 147 -13.96 0.56 5.24
CA ASN A 147 -14.90 -0.16 6.09
C ASN A 147 -14.86 -1.68 5.79
N TRP A 148 -14.91 -2.49 6.84
CA TRP A 148 -14.77 -3.95 6.70
C TRP A 148 -15.84 -4.61 5.82
N GLU A 149 -17.05 -4.06 5.76
CA GLU A 149 -18.15 -4.58 4.93
C GLU A 149 -17.86 -4.46 3.42
N ASP A 150 -16.95 -3.55 3.03
CA ASP A 150 -16.65 -3.22 1.65
C ASP A 150 -15.38 -3.88 1.11
N LEU A 151 -14.62 -4.60 1.94
CA LEU A 151 -13.29 -5.09 1.61
C LEU A 151 -13.23 -5.95 0.34
N HIS A 152 -14.11 -6.93 0.25
CA HIS A 152 -14.11 -7.86 -0.89
C HIS A 152 -14.44 -7.13 -2.19
N ARG A 153 -15.46 -6.27 -2.13
CA ARG A 153 -15.89 -5.48 -3.29
C ARG A 153 -14.83 -4.52 -3.78
N ALA A 154 -14.14 -3.86 -2.85
CA ALA A 154 -13.06 -2.93 -3.21
C ALA A 154 -11.87 -3.65 -3.83
N LEU A 155 -11.47 -4.80 -3.29
CA LEU A 155 -10.43 -5.63 -3.91
C LEU A 155 -10.81 -6.06 -5.32
N ASP A 156 -12.05 -6.56 -5.53
CA ASP A 156 -12.54 -6.96 -6.85
C ASP A 156 -12.55 -5.78 -7.81
N TYR A 157 -12.97 -4.60 -7.33
CA TYR A 157 -13.03 -3.40 -8.15
C TYR A 157 -11.64 -2.95 -8.58
N ASP A 158 -10.70 -2.75 -7.63
CA ASP A 158 -9.38 -2.21 -7.92
C ASP A 158 -8.57 -3.17 -8.80
N ILE A 159 -8.61 -4.47 -8.52
CA ILE A 159 -7.98 -5.49 -9.37
C ILE A 159 -8.63 -5.56 -10.75
N GLY A 160 -9.96 -5.42 -10.83
CA GLY A 160 -10.69 -5.40 -12.09
C GLY A 160 -10.33 -4.17 -12.94
N GLN A 161 -10.21 -3.00 -12.34
CA GLN A 161 -9.77 -1.78 -13.04
C GLN A 161 -8.34 -1.94 -13.56
N GLU A 162 -7.44 -2.44 -12.74
CA GLU A 162 -6.05 -2.65 -13.11
C GLU A 162 -5.89 -3.67 -14.24
N ARG A 163 -6.65 -4.76 -14.21
CA ARG A 163 -6.66 -5.76 -15.28
C ARG A 163 -7.08 -5.19 -16.64
N ASN A 164 -7.97 -4.20 -16.64
CA ASN A 164 -8.46 -3.53 -17.84
C ASN A 164 -7.62 -2.33 -18.24
N PHE A 165 -6.61 -1.95 -17.45
CA PHE A 165 -5.75 -0.83 -17.76
C PHE A 165 -4.82 -1.13 -18.93
N SER A 166 -4.65 -0.17 -19.83
CA SER A 166 -3.77 -0.31 -20.99
C SER A 166 -2.44 0.40 -20.79
N TYR A 167 -1.38 -0.35 -20.71
CA TYR A 167 0.00 0.15 -20.61
C TYR A 167 0.60 0.60 -21.97
N LYS A 168 -0.14 0.42 -23.08
CA LYS A 168 0.36 0.72 -24.42
C LYS A 168 0.51 2.24 -24.62
N GLY A 169 1.73 2.69 -24.87
CA GLY A 169 2.03 4.08 -25.16
C GLY A 169 2.03 5.02 -23.96
N ILE A 170 1.99 4.49 -22.75
CA ILE A 170 2.08 5.27 -21.50
C ILE A 170 3.49 5.85 -21.35
N SER A 171 3.60 7.10 -20.87
CA SER A 171 4.91 7.68 -20.53
C SER A 171 5.48 7.07 -19.24
N SER A 172 6.79 7.18 -19.03
CA SER A 172 7.40 6.69 -17.78
C SER A 172 6.84 7.39 -16.54
N ASP A 173 6.54 8.68 -16.64
CA ASP A 173 5.98 9.45 -15.51
C ASP A 173 4.54 9.02 -15.19
N ASP A 174 3.70 8.87 -16.21
CA ASP A 174 2.34 8.38 -16.03
C ASP A 174 2.32 6.94 -15.51
N LEU A 175 3.26 6.11 -15.98
CA LEU A 175 3.44 4.74 -15.49
C LEU A 175 3.80 4.72 -14.00
N MET A 176 4.75 5.54 -13.56
CA MET A 176 5.14 5.62 -12.14
C MET A 176 3.98 6.12 -11.29
N SER A 177 3.25 7.14 -11.77
CA SER A 177 2.07 7.66 -11.09
C SER A 177 0.98 6.58 -10.99
N HIS A 178 0.70 5.86 -12.06
CA HIS A 178 -0.31 4.79 -12.10
C HIS A 178 0.04 3.64 -11.13
N ILE A 179 1.26 3.10 -11.19
CA ILE A 179 1.72 2.06 -10.26
C ILE A 179 1.61 2.53 -8.81
N THR A 180 2.01 3.79 -8.56
CA THR A 180 1.93 4.41 -7.22
C THR A 180 0.49 4.44 -6.72
N GLN A 181 -0.45 4.89 -7.54
CA GLN A 181 -1.87 4.95 -7.19
C GLN A 181 -2.47 3.57 -6.95
N PHE A 182 -2.20 2.62 -7.82
CA PHE A 182 -2.72 1.26 -7.72
C PHE A 182 -2.23 0.57 -6.44
N VAL A 183 -0.91 0.53 -6.20
CA VAL A 183 -0.33 -0.11 -5.02
C VAL A 183 -0.78 0.58 -3.73
N SER A 184 -0.86 1.91 -3.74
CA SER A 184 -1.37 2.71 -2.63
C SER A 184 -2.83 2.40 -2.32
N GLY A 185 -3.69 2.28 -3.34
CA GLY A 185 -5.11 1.91 -3.20
C GLY A 185 -5.29 0.52 -2.59
N ILE A 186 -4.60 -0.48 -3.12
CA ILE A 186 -4.61 -1.85 -2.57
C ILE A 186 -4.20 -1.86 -1.08
N TRP A 187 -3.16 -1.10 -0.71
CA TRP A 187 -2.76 -1.00 0.69
C TRP A 187 -3.80 -0.30 1.56
N GLN A 188 -4.49 0.75 1.08
CA GLN A 188 -5.50 1.50 1.82
C GLN A 188 -6.74 0.65 2.15
N ILE A 189 -7.09 -0.30 1.29
CA ILE A 189 -8.18 -1.26 1.59
C ILE A 189 -7.90 -1.95 2.92
N HIS A 190 -6.64 -2.27 3.20
CA HIS A 190 -6.18 -2.88 4.46
C HIS A 190 -7.02 -4.09 4.88
N PRO A 191 -7.11 -5.13 4.03
CA PRO A 191 -8.14 -6.15 4.14
C PRO A 191 -7.94 -7.14 5.30
N PHE A 192 -6.77 -7.19 5.91
CA PHE A 192 -6.43 -8.17 6.93
C PHE A 192 -6.26 -7.53 8.31
N CYS A 193 -6.41 -8.32 9.38
CA CYS A 193 -6.16 -7.86 10.75
C CYS A 193 -4.70 -7.46 10.96
N GLU A 194 -3.76 -8.26 10.41
CA GLU A 194 -2.32 -8.05 10.49
C GLU A 194 -1.65 -8.36 9.14
N GLY A 195 -0.39 -7.89 8.95
CA GLY A 195 0.44 -8.25 7.81
C GLY A 195 0.09 -7.57 6.47
N ASN A 196 -0.76 -6.54 6.46
CA ASN A 196 -1.18 -5.87 5.23
C ASN A 196 0.00 -5.30 4.43
N THR A 197 0.94 -4.60 5.07
CA THR A 197 2.08 -4.00 4.38
C THR A 197 3.03 -5.06 3.80
N ARG A 198 3.32 -6.14 4.54
CA ARG A 198 4.14 -7.25 4.03
C ARG A 198 3.47 -7.94 2.84
N THR A 199 2.15 -8.14 2.92
CA THR A 199 1.37 -8.70 1.80
C THR A 199 1.40 -7.78 0.59
N THR A 200 1.20 -6.46 0.78
CA THR A 200 1.27 -5.48 -0.31
C THR A 200 2.67 -5.46 -0.94
N ALA A 201 3.74 -5.50 -0.15
CA ALA A 201 5.11 -5.53 -0.69
C ALA A 201 5.37 -6.77 -1.55
N VAL A 202 5.03 -7.96 -1.06
CA VAL A 202 5.19 -9.22 -1.82
C VAL A 202 4.30 -9.22 -3.07
N PHE A 203 3.05 -8.78 -2.95
CA PHE A 203 2.14 -8.61 -4.09
C PHE A 203 2.74 -7.67 -5.13
N THR A 204 3.28 -6.51 -4.70
CA THR A 204 3.90 -5.53 -5.60
C THR A 204 5.10 -6.12 -6.34
N ILE A 205 5.96 -6.87 -5.68
CA ILE A 205 7.10 -7.55 -6.32
C ILE A 205 6.62 -8.51 -7.42
N LEU A 206 5.63 -9.35 -7.09
CA LEU A 206 5.09 -10.33 -8.04
C LEU A 206 4.35 -9.63 -9.20
N TYR A 207 3.56 -8.61 -8.90
CA TYR A 207 2.83 -7.82 -9.89
C TYR A 207 3.77 -7.12 -10.88
N LEU A 208 4.82 -6.47 -10.39
CA LEU A 208 5.79 -5.82 -11.26
C LEU A 208 6.57 -6.82 -12.13
N ARG A 209 6.86 -8.02 -11.60
CA ARG A 209 7.47 -9.11 -12.39
C ARG A 209 6.52 -9.60 -13.49
N ASP A 210 5.23 -9.74 -13.19
CA ASP A 210 4.20 -10.14 -14.14
C ASP A 210 4.02 -9.11 -15.26
N LEU A 211 4.19 -7.82 -14.97
CA LEU A 211 4.30 -6.75 -15.96
C LEU A 211 5.60 -6.76 -16.77
N GLY A 212 6.54 -7.66 -16.49
CA GLY A 212 7.82 -7.80 -17.21
C GLY A 212 8.96 -6.96 -16.66
N PHE A 213 8.80 -6.29 -15.51
CA PHE A 213 9.88 -5.53 -14.91
C PHE A 213 10.91 -6.43 -14.22
N ARG A 214 12.18 -6.06 -14.34
CA ARG A 214 13.25 -6.61 -13.50
C ARG A 214 13.24 -5.91 -12.15
N VAL A 215 12.57 -6.51 -11.18
CA VAL A 215 12.47 -5.93 -9.83
C VAL A 215 13.74 -6.20 -9.05
N ASN A 216 14.48 -5.15 -8.71
CA ASN A 216 15.57 -5.26 -7.75
C ASN A 216 15.00 -5.37 -6.34
N ASN A 217 15.00 -6.58 -5.80
CA ASN A 217 14.45 -6.87 -4.49
C ASN A 217 15.18 -6.15 -3.34
N ASP A 218 16.40 -5.66 -3.56
CA ASP A 218 17.20 -4.94 -2.56
C ASP A 218 16.51 -3.67 -2.07
N MET A 219 15.72 -3.04 -2.94
CA MET A 219 14.93 -1.87 -2.56
C MET A 219 13.95 -2.19 -1.44
N PHE A 220 13.24 -3.31 -1.52
CA PHE A 220 12.34 -3.76 -0.47
C PHE A 220 13.08 -4.25 0.77
N ALA A 221 14.26 -4.85 0.60
CA ALA A 221 15.09 -5.29 1.73
C ALA A 221 15.61 -4.11 2.56
N ASN A 222 16.13 -3.07 1.88
CA ASN A 222 16.83 -1.97 2.54
C ASN A 222 15.90 -0.82 2.94
N HIS A 223 14.74 -0.71 2.30
CA HIS A 223 13.82 0.42 2.43
C HIS A 223 12.39 0.00 2.77
N SER A 224 12.19 -1.17 3.41
CA SER A 224 10.87 -1.68 3.77
C SER A 224 10.10 -0.74 4.70
N TRP A 225 10.77 -0.14 5.68
CA TRP A 225 10.20 0.86 6.57
C TRP A 225 9.86 2.17 5.84
N TYR A 226 10.69 2.59 4.86
CA TYR A 226 10.36 3.72 4.00
C TYR A 226 9.14 3.43 3.14
N PHE A 227 9.07 2.25 2.51
CA PHE A 227 7.92 1.82 1.71
C PHE A 227 6.61 1.88 2.51
N ARG A 228 6.60 1.36 3.75
CA ARG A 228 5.45 1.48 4.65
C ARG A 228 5.07 2.93 4.89
N ASN A 229 6.00 3.77 5.31
CA ASN A 229 5.74 5.17 5.61
C ASN A 229 5.30 5.97 4.37
N ALA A 230 5.81 5.61 3.18
CA ALA A 230 5.38 6.20 1.92
C ALA A 230 3.93 5.84 1.56
N LEU A 231 3.51 4.59 1.80
CA LEU A 231 2.11 4.16 1.69
C LEU A 231 1.20 4.93 2.65
N VAL A 232 1.63 5.09 3.90
CA VAL A 232 0.91 5.90 4.90
C VAL A 232 0.74 7.34 4.40
N ARG A 233 1.81 7.99 3.92
CA ARG A 233 1.77 9.38 3.44
C ARG A 233 0.93 9.55 2.16
N ALA A 234 0.92 8.55 1.29
CA ALA A 234 0.10 8.57 0.08
C ALA A 234 -1.40 8.52 0.39
N ASN A 235 -1.79 7.99 1.55
CA ASN A 235 -3.18 7.76 1.95
C ASN A 235 -3.65 8.62 3.13
N TYR A 236 -2.82 9.53 3.62
CA TYR A 236 -3.18 10.39 4.74
C TYR A 236 -3.47 11.81 4.30
N ARG A 237 -4.62 12.32 4.74
CA ARG A 237 -5.01 13.72 4.61
C ARG A 237 -5.60 14.22 5.92
N ASN A 238 -5.19 15.42 6.33
CA ASN A 238 -5.77 16.12 7.46
C ASN A 238 -5.76 17.62 7.16
N VAL A 239 -6.92 18.14 6.75
CA VAL A 239 -7.09 19.54 6.34
C VAL A 239 -6.82 20.49 7.52
N VAL A 240 -7.27 20.13 8.73
CA VAL A 240 -7.05 20.95 9.94
C VAL A 240 -5.57 21.12 10.26
N LYS A 241 -4.75 20.10 10.00
CA LYS A 241 -3.29 20.15 10.18
C LYS A 241 -2.55 20.67 8.93
N GLY A 242 -3.27 21.04 7.85
CA GLY A 242 -2.66 21.45 6.60
C GLY A 242 -1.86 20.35 5.90
N VAL A 243 -2.21 19.08 6.12
CA VAL A 243 -1.53 17.93 5.54
C VAL A 243 -2.38 17.32 4.44
N ASP A 244 -1.82 17.25 3.22
CA ASP A 244 -2.48 16.62 2.08
C ASP A 244 -1.84 15.29 1.71
N TYR A 245 -2.56 14.51 0.87
CA TYR A 245 -2.03 13.30 0.25
C TYR A 245 -0.66 13.56 -0.38
N THR A 246 0.30 12.70 -0.09
CA THR A 246 1.68 12.91 -0.53
C THR A 246 2.23 11.66 -1.20
N PRO A 247 1.76 11.30 -2.42
CA PRO A 247 2.19 10.08 -3.13
C PRO A 247 3.64 10.15 -3.63
N ILE A 248 4.23 11.34 -3.72
CA ILE A 248 5.58 11.56 -4.25
C ILE A 248 6.65 10.70 -3.57
N TYR A 249 6.52 10.39 -2.28
CA TYR A 249 7.47 9.54 -1.59
C TYR A 249 7.41 8.09 -2.08
N LEU A 250 6.20 7.56 -2.31
CA LEU A 250 6.01 6.23 -2.86
C LEU A 250 6.44 6.19 -4.33
N GLU A 251 6.16 7.25 -5.09
CA GLU A 251 6.62 7.39 -6.46
C GLU A 251 8.14 7.38 -6.57
N ARG A 252 8.86 8.09 -5.69
CA ARG A 252 10.34 8.06 -5.63
C ARG A 252 10.87 6.67 -5.33
N PHE A 253 10.21 5.91 -4.47
CA PHE A 253 10.55 4.52 -4.24
C PHE A 253 10.45 3.69 -5.53
N PHE A 254 9.36 3.83 -6.29
CA PHE A 254 9.19 3.13 -7.56
C PHE A 254 10.13 3.63 -8.65
N ARG A 255 10.46 4.92 -8.70
CA ARG A 255 11.44 5.46 -9.63
C ARG A 255 12.85 4.89 -9.38
N ASN A 256 13.26 4.80 -8.12
CA ASN A 256 14.52 4.12 -7.78
C ASN A 256 14.46 2.63 -8.16
N LEU A 257 13.35 1.97 -7.88
CA LEU A 257 13.17 0.54 -8.13
C LEU A 257 13.18 0.18 -9.61
N LEU A 258 12.45 0.94 -10.44
CA LEU A 258 12.14 0.57 -11.83
C LEU A 258 12.96 1.35 -12.85
N LEU A 259 13.32 2.59 -12.56
CA LEU A 259 14.06 3.47 -13.45
C LEU A 259 15.53 3.62 -13.05
N GLY A 260 15.94 3.09 -11.89
CA GLY A 260 17.32 3.20 -11.39
C GLY A 260 17.69 4.61 -10.93
N GLU A 261 16.72 5.48 -10.69
CA GLU A 261 16.95 6.81 -10.11
C GLU A 261 17.51 6.69 -8.69
N GLN A 262 18.12 7.76 -8.19
CA GLN A 262 18.86 7.74 -6.91
C GLN A 262 18.26 8.73 -5.90
N TRP A 263 16.94 8.72 -5.74
CA TRP A 263 16.27 9.53 -4.72
C TRP A 263 16.68 9.10 -3.31
N ASP A 264 16.91 10.06 -2.43
CA ASP A 264 17.23 9.80 -1.02
C ASP A 264 15.97 9.34 -0.25
N LEU A 265 15.93 8.06 0.12
CA LEU A 265 14.80 7.42 0.77
C LEU A 265 14.95 7.41 2.30
N ARG A 266 14.85 8.59 2.93
CA ARG A 266 14.96 8.73 4.40
C ARG A 266 13.60 8.94 5.05
N ASN A 267 13.28 8.10 6.02
CA ASN A 267 12.00 8.13 6.75
C ASN A 267 11.71 9.48 7.43
N ARG A 268 12.74 10.20 7.89
CA ARG A 268 12.59 11.52 8.52
C ARG A 268 11.92 12.58 7.62
N TYR A 269 12.06 12.46 6.30
CA TYR A 269 11.46 13.39 5.35
C TYR A 269 9.94 13.16 5.17
N LEU A 270 9.45 12.01 5.57
CA LEU A 270 8.05 11.64 5.45
C LEU A 270 7.22 12.10 6.66
N HIS A 271 7.89 12.42 7.79
CA HIS A 271 7.18 12.81 9.01
C HIS A 271 6.43 14.13 8.82
N ILE A 272 5.14 14.20 9.22
CA ILE A 272 4.31 15.40 9.06
C ILE A 272 4.78 16.59 9.91
N ASN A 273 5.45 16.33 11.03
CA ASN A 273 6.08 17.32 11.90
C ASN A 273 7.56 16.99 12.03
N PRO A 274 8.40 17.33 11.05
CA PRO A 274 9.82 17.02 11.12
C PRO A 274 10.46 17.85 12.25
N SER A 275 11.34 17.21 13.02
CA SER A 275 12.14 17.94 14.02
C SER A 275 12.95 19.05 13.34
N PRO A 276 13.11 20.23 13.94
CA PRO A 276 13.94 21.32 13.39
C PRO A 276 15.37 20.86 13.01
N GLN A 277 15.92 19.90 13.74
CA GLN A 277 17.23 19.30 13.45
C GLN A 277 17.24 18.48 12.13
N TRP A 278 16.09 18.08 11.62
CA TRP A 278 15.94 17.34 10.35
C TRP A 278 15.77 18.29 9.15
N CYS A 279 15.43 19.55 9.40
CA CYS A 279 15.18 20.56 8.36
C CYS A 279 16.48 21.19 7.80
N THR A 280 17.65 20.91 8.37
CA THR A 280 18.94 21.49 7.97
C THR A 280 19.60 20.73 6.80
N GLN A 281 18.86 19.99 6.00
CA GLN A 281 19.39 19.34 4.79
C GLN A 281 18.93 20.05 3.50
N PRO A 282 19.72 20.01 2.43
CA PRO A 282 19.46 20.79 1.24
C PRO A 282 18.06 20.56 0.68
N ASN A 283 17.45 21.65 0.31
CA ASN A 283 16.10 21.76 -0.24
C ASN A 283 15.78 20.61 -1.21
N LEU A 284 14.74 19.85 -0.91
CA LEU A 284 14.09 18.91 -1.84
C LEU A 284 13.63 19.59 -3.15
N ALA A 285 13.58 20.92 -3.17
CA ALA A 285 13.31 21.74 -4.35
C ALA A 285 14.57 22.08 -5.19
N ALA A 286 15.79 21.83 -4.67
CA ALA A 286 17.03 22.21 -5.34
C ALA A 286 17.65 21.10 -6.20
N GLN A 287 17.10 19.87 -6.16
CA GLN A 287 17.58 18.77 -7.02
C GLN A 287 16.82 18.64 -8.36
N SER A 288 15.85 19.52 -8.62
CA SER A 288 15.21 19.63 -9.92
C SER A 288 15.83 20.65 -10.87
N ASN A 289 16.94 21.32 -10.49
CA ASN A 289 17.59 22.37 -11.27
C ASN A 289 19.09 22.14 -11.41
N GLU A 290 19.51 21.07 -12.06
CA GLU A 290 20.78 20.98 -12.73
C GLU A 290 20.61 20.20 -14.04
N SER A 291 19.97 20.83 -14.99
CA SER A 291 20.27 20.79 -16.42
C SER A 291 19.86 22.14 -16.99
N GLU A 292 20.84 23.04 -17.05
CA GLU A 292 20.77 24.22 -17.88
C GLU A 292 20.72 23.78 -19.34
N ASP A 293 19.53 23.96 -19.95
CA ASP A 293 19.40 24.38 -21.33
C ASP A 293 18.18 25.30 -21.40
N ALA A 294 18.51 26.59 -21.46
CA ALA A 294 17.58 27.67 -21.72
C ALA A 294 17.04 27.55 -23.13
N ASP A 295 15.75 27.82 -23.25
CA ASP A 295 14.91 28.12 -24.41
C ASP A 295 13.90 27.02 -24.78
N ASN A 296 12.91 26.85 -23.86
CA ASN A 296 11.50 26.64 -24.24
C ASN A 296 10.63 26.73 -22.98
N PRO A 297 9.50 27.44 -23.00
CA PRO A 297 8.59 27.47 -21.85
C PRO A 297 8.00 26.07 -21.65
N PRO A 298 7.98 25.54 -20.41
CA PRO A 298 7.38 24.25 -20.15
C PRO A 298 5.87 24.36 -20.29
N THR A 299 5.36 23.94 -21.43
CA THR A 299 3.95 23.60 -21.60
C THR A 299 3.79 22.19 -21.06
N SER A 300 3.85 22.05 -19.78
CA SER A 300 3.36 20.87 -19.08
C SER A 300 2.28 21.33 -18.13
N THR A 301 1.07 21.36 -18.65
CA THR A 301 -0.13 21.41 -17.83
C THR A 301 -0.18 20.10 -17.07
N ARG A 302 0.50 20.06 -15.92
CA ARG A 302 0.23 19.10 -14.87
C ARG A 302 -1.26 19.26 -14.57
N GLN A 303 -2.09 18.33 -15.02
CA GLN A 303 -3.43 18.21 -14.50
C GLN A 303 -3.26 17.75 -13.04
N VAL A 304 -3.18 18.74 -12.17
CA VAL A 304 -3.56 18.58 -10.76
C VAL A 304 -4.97 17.99 -10.81
N PRO A 305 -5.29 16.92 -10.06
CA PRO A 305 -6.65 16.43 -9.97
C PRO A 305 -7.53 17.63 -9.66
N ASP A 306 -8.47 17.91 -10.54
CA ASP A 306 -9.32 19.11 -10.53
C ASP A 306 -9.90 19.34 -9.15
N LYS A 307 -9.72 20.58 -8.71
CA LYS A 307 -10.46 21.32 -7.69
C LYS A 307 -11.20 20.45 -6.68
N LEU A 308 -10.67 20.40 -5.48
CA LEU A 308 -11.39 19.96 -4.27
C LEU A 308 -12.68 20.76 -4.06
N HIS A 309 -12.78 21.92 -4.66
CA HIS A 309 -13.94 22.81 -4.60
C HIS A 309 -14.85 22.58 -5.80
N THR A 310 -16.14 22.51 -5.55
CA THR A 310 -17.19 22.68 -6.56
C THR A 310 -17.86 24.02 -6.34
N ASP A 311 -18.14 24.72 -7.43
CA ASP A 311 -18.99 25.93 -7.38
C ASP A 311 -20.48 25.58 -7.40
N ASN A 312 -20.81 24.30 -7.55
CA ASN A 312 -22.17 23.81 -7.60
C ASN A 312 -22.79 23.69 -6.20
N ALA A 313 -23.63 24.63 -5.84
CA ALA A 313 -24.32 24.67 -4.55
C ALA A 313 -25.13 23.41 -4.26
N ASN A 314 -25.71 22.77 -5.28
CA ASN A 314 -26.49 21.54 -5.13
C ASN A 314 -25.59 20.36 -4.76
N VAL A 315 -24.38 20.29 -5.31
CA VAL A 315 -23.39 19.27 -4.95
C VAL A 315 -22.92 19.45 -3.50
N LYS A 316 -22.64 20.69 -3.09
CA LYS A 316 -22.27 21.00 -1.69
C LYS A 316 -23.36 20.56 -0.72
N GLN A 317 -24.62 20.90 -1.02
CA GLN A 317 -25.76 20.53 -0.20
C GLN A 317 -25.95 19.02 -0.10
N LEU A 318 -25.77 18.29 -1.21
CA LEU A 318 -25.86 16.81 -1.21
C LEU A 318 -24.73 16.17 -0.40
N VAL A 319 -23.50 16.68 -0.55
CA VAL A 319 -22.33 16.20 0.19
C VAL A 319 -22.53 16.40 1.69
N SER A 320 -23.02 17.55 2.13
CA SER A 320 -23.37 17.81 3.53
C SER A 320 -24.46 16.90 4.04
N ALA A 321 -25.49 16.62 3.24
CA ALA A 321 -26.59 15.72 3.62
C ALA A 321 -26.12 14.25 3.80
N ILE A 322 -25.25 13.76 2.93
CA ILE A 322 -24.70 12.39 3.02
C ILE A 322 -23.82 12.25 4.26
N ASN A 323 -22.99 13.24 4.56
CA ASN A 323 -22.19 13.35 5.80
C ASN A 323 -21.53 12.03 6.25
N GLY A 324 -20.86 11.34 5.31
CA GLY A 324 -20.16 10.07 5.58
C GLY A 324 -21.06 8.83 5.74
N ARG A 325 -22.39 8.98 5.66
CA ARG A 325 -23.35 7.87 5.70
C ARG A 325 -23.53 7.23 4.32
N GLN A 326 -24.14 6.05 4.30
CA GLN A 326 -24.57 5.39 3.07
C GLN A 326 -26.07 5.55 2.92
N LEU A 327 -26.50 6.39 1.99
CA LEU A 327 -27.90 6.74 1.82
C LEU A 327 -28.44 6.28 0.46
N SER A 328 -29.67 5.76 0.44
CA SER A 328 -30.45 5.56 -0.79
C SER A 328 -31.02 6.89 -1.29
N VAL A 329 -31.47 6.93 -2.55
CA VAL A 329 -32.13 8.12 -3.11
C VAL A 329 -33.29 8.59 -2.24
N LYS A 330 -34.10 7.66 -1.70
CA LYS A 330 -35.21 7.97 -0.83
C LYS A 330 -34.79 8.64 0.47
N GLU A 331 -33.73 8.13 1.09
CA GLU A 331 -33.17 8.68 2.33
C GLU A 331 -32.58 10.07 2.10
N MET A 332 -31.83 10.27 0.98
CA MET A 332 -31.28 11.59 0.63
C MET A 332 -32.39 12.63 0.36
N LEU A 333 -33.43 12.25 -0.37
CA LEU A 333 -34.59 13.13 -0.60
C LEU A 333 -35.24 13.56 0.71
N SER A 334 -35.44 12.62 1.63
CA SER A 334 -36.01 12.90 2.95
C SER A 334 -35.12 13.83 3.78
N GLU A 335 -33.83 13.56 3.80
CA GLU A 335 -32.85 14.37 4.55
C GLU A 335 -32.77 15.82 4.04
N MET A 336 -32.87 15.98 2.74
CA MET A 336 -32.80 17.30 2.06
C MET A 336 -34.16 17.99 1.94
N GLY A 337 -35.26 17.37 2.39
CA GLY A 337 -36.61 17.91 2.28
C GLY A 337 -37.13 18.02 0.85
N LEU A 338 -36.55 17.27 -0.10
CA LEU A 338 -36.92 17.30 -1.50
C LEU A 338 -37.99 16.25 -1.83
N LYS A 339 -38.92 16.57 -2.72
CA LYS A 339 -40.04 15.69 -3.11
C LYS A 339 -39.89 15.13 -4.53
N ASP A 340 -39.27 15.89 -5.44
CA ASP A 340 -39.14 15.49 -6.83
C ASP A 340 -37.85 14.70 -7.07
N ARG A 341 -38.03 13.41 -7.37
CA ARG A 341 -36.93 12.48 -7.61
C ARG A 341 -36.17 12.76 -8.90
N GLU A 342 -36.84 13.18 -9.96
CA GLU A 342 -36.18 13.38 -11.27
C GLU A 342 -35.27 14.60 -11.21
N SER A 343 -35.77 15.70 -10.66
CA SER A 343 -34.97 16.90 -10.43
C SER A 343 -33.81 16.64 -9.49
N PHE A 344 -34.01 15.86 -8.43
CA PHE A 344 -32.93 15.48 -7.53
C PHE A 344 -31.82 14.68 -8.24
N LEU A 345 -32.18 13.69 -9.03
CA LEU A 345 -31.19 12.91 -9.78
C LEU A 345 -30.41 13.77 -10.77
N LYS A 346 -31.11 14.68 -11.47
CA LYS A 346 -30.50 15.53 -12.52
C LYS A 346 -29.67 16.67 -11.95
N LEU A 347 -30.10 17.35 -10.90
CA LEU A 347 -29.49 18.57 -10.40
C LEU A 347 -28.50 18.36 -9.25
N TYR A 348 -28.64 17.26 -8.50
CA TYR A 348 -27.80 16.98 -7.32
C TYR A 348 -26.92 15.74 -7.51
N LEU A 349 -27.56 14.59 -7.76
CA LEU A 349 -26.84 13.30 -7.70
C LEU A 349 -25.95 13.06 -8.93
N SER A 350 -26.46 13.31 -10.15
CA SER A 350 -25.67 13.09 -11.37
C SER A 350 -24.45 14.02 -11.45
N PRO A 351 -24.56 15.33 -11.15
CA PRO A 351 -23.38 16.19 -11.06
C PRO A 351 -22.39 15.73 -9.99
N ALA A 352 -22.87 15.37 -8.79
CA ALA A 352 -21.99 14.91 -7.71
C ALA A 352 -21.22 13.63 -8.04
N ILE A 353 -21.85 12.72 -8.80
CA ILE A 353 -21.18 11.52 -9.32
C ILE A 353 -20.21 11.91 -10.45
N GLY A 354 -20.63 12.76 -11.39
CA GLY A 354 -19.81 13.21 -12.51
C GLY A 354 -18.57 14.00 -12.08
N GLU A 355 -18.68 14.81 -11.03
CA GLU A 355 -17.57 15.55 -10.42
C GLU A 355 -16.76 14.68 -9.43
N GLY A 356 -17.16 13.44 -9.20
CA GLY A 356 -16.44 12.47 -8.37
C GLY A 356 -16.54 12.71 -6.86
N PHE A 357 -17.55 13.43 -6.36
CA PHE A 357 -17.81 13.61 -4.92
C PHE A 357 -18.62 12.48 -4.30
N VAL A 358 -19.48 11.83 -5.10
CA VAL A 358 -20.36 10.75 -4.69
C VAL A 358 -20.16 9.55 -5.59
N ARG A 359 -20.23 8.35 -5.04
CA ARG A 359 -20.18 7.09 -5.78
C ARG A 359 -21.35 6.18 -5.43
N MET A 360 -21.68 5.31 -6.37
CA MET A 360 -22.67 4.25 -6.17
C MET A 360 -22.10 3.11 -5.33
N LEU A 361 -22.92 2.48 -4.53
CA LEU A 361 -22.58 1.24 -3.82
C LEU A 361 -22.50 0.04 -4.78
N HIS A 362 -23.40 0.01 -5.77
CA HIS A 362 -23.45 -1.01 -6.81
C HIS A 362 -23.34 -0.34 -8.19
N PRO A 363 -22.12 0.06 -8.63
CA PRO A 363 -21.93 0.75 -9.92
C PRO A 363 -22.25 -0.15 -11.11
N GLU A 364 -22.00 -1.45 -11.00
CA GLU A 364 -22.30 -2.48 -12.00
C GLU A 364 -23.82 -2.71 -12.20
N SER A 365 -24.61 -2.33 -11.23
CA SER A 365 -26.08 -2.43 -11.25
C SER A 365 -26.74 -1.14 -10.75
N PRO A 366 -26.78 -0.07 -11.55
CA PRO A 366 -27.31 1.24 -11.13
C PRO A 366 -28.75 1.22 -10.65
N ARG A 367 -29.54 0.21 -11.09
CA ARG A 367 -30.94 0.00 -10.69
C ARG A 367 -31.10 -1.06 -9.58
N HIS A 368 -30.02 -1.42 -8.90
CA HIS A 368 -30.07 -2.42 -7.84
C HIS A 368 -31.09 -2.03 -6.75
N PRO A 369 -31.97 -2.94 -6.28
CA PRO A 369 -33.01 -2.63 -5.28
C PRO A 369 -32.49 -2.07 -3.96
N ARG A 370 -31.24 -2.41 -3.60
CA ARG A 370 -30.54 -1.91 -2.40
C ARG A 370 -29.47 -0.89 -2.75
N GLN A 371 -29.59 -0.16 -3.87
CA GLN A 371 -28.63 0.84 -4.25
C GLN A 371 -28.52 1.93 -3.19
N LYS A 372 -27.31 2.21 -2.75
CA LYS A 372 -26.95 3.33 -1.89
C LYS A 372 -25.83 4.17 -2.51
N TYR A 373 -25.69 5.35 -2.01
CA TYR A 373 -24.69 6.32 -2.44
C TYR A 373 -23.87 6.76 -1.25
N LEU A 374 -22.58 6.96 -1.45
CA LEU A 374 -21.65 7.34 -0.41
C LEU A 374 -20.64 8.36 -0.96
N LEU A 375 -20.05 9.14 -0.08
CA LEU A 375 -19.01 10.09 -0.45
C LEU A 375 -17.75 9.34 -0.90
N THR A 376 -17.11 9.84 -1.93
CA THR A 376 -15.73 9.49 -2.26
C THR A 376 -14.78 10.18 -1.29
N THR A 377 -13.48 9.89 -1.38
CA THR A 377 -12.46 10.63 -0.62
C THR A 377 -12.54 12.13 -0.89
N LYS A 378 -12.79 12.52 -2.15
CA LYS A 378 -13.02 13.91 -2.58
C LYS A 378 -14.29 14.50 -1.93
N GLY A 379 -15.36 13.71 -1.86
CA GLY A 379 -16.61 14.10 -1.22
C GLY A 379 -16.52 14.24 0.30
N LEU A 380 -15.76 13.36 0.96
CA LEU A 380 -15.50 13.47 2.41
C LEU A 380 -14.67 14.71 2.74
N ALA A 381 -13.68 15.04 1.92
CA ALA A 381 -12.89 16.25 2.08
C ALA A 381 -13.77 17.51 2.00
N LEU A 382 -14.61 17.61 0.97
CA LEU A 382 -15.55 18.71 0.83
C LEU A 382 -16.55 18.78 2.01
N SER A 383 -17.06 17.62 2.48
CA SER A 383 -17.96 17.56 3.65
C SER A 383 -17.31 18.13 4.91
N ASN A 384 -16.01 17.87 5.11
CA ASN A 384 -15.27 18.37 6.26
C ASN A 384 -15.00 19.88 6.16
N GLU A 385 -14.70 20.38 4.96
CA GLU A 385 -14.57 21.84 4.70
C GLU A 385 -15.87 22.59 5.02
N LEU A 386 -17.00 22.11 4.51
CA LEU A 386 -18.30 22.72 4.74
C LEU A 386 -18.67 22.79 6.23
N LYS A 387 -18.30 21.76 7.02
CA LYS A 387 -18.50 21.78 8.48
C LYS A 387 -17.62 22.77 9.21
N SER A 388 -16.42 23.04 8.69
CA SER A 388 -15.51 24.02 9.29
C SER A 388 -15.89 25.49 8.98
N GLU A 389 -16.67 25.70 7.93
CA GLU A 389 -17.23 27.03 7.56
C GLU A 389 -18.50 27.37 8.39
N GLU A 390 -19.18 26.36 8.98
CA GLU A 390 -20.38 26.55 9.79
C GLU A 390 -20.09 26.75 11.29
N GLN A 391 -18.83 26.60 11.74
CA GLN A 391 -18.37 26.84 13.12
C GLN A 391 -17.62 28.17 13.25
#